data_4b473b3b5bb0e85e3e4eef08d2c51599
#
_entry.id   4b473b3b5bb0e85e3e4eef08d2c51599
#
_cell.length_a   1.000
_cell.length_b   1.000
_cell.length_c   1.000
_cell.angle_alpha   90.00
_cell.angle_beta   90.00
_cell.angle_gamma   90.00
#
_symmetry.space_group_name_H-M   'P 1'
#
loop_
_entity.id
_entity.type
_entity.pdbx_description
1 polymer ?
#
loop_
_entity_poly.entity_id
_entity_poly.type
_entity_poly.pdbx_seq_one_letter_code
_entity_poly.pdbx_strand_id
1 'polypeptide(L)'
;PNAFKAEPVGSPEGSVVSAEDIYRIYFHGTAYKVLDAAWRRGTTVLGRYAENLPVNHVPPELELVAAPRLVELCFQTAGIHEIGSTGSMGLANRIETIEVFPSGAPIGRLCAVVTNRSDGTYDAHVVDEAGTVYLRLTGYRTIALGDVPEDRARPLAAVMASSSAA
;
A
#
# COMPACT_ATOMS: atom_id res chain seq x y z
N PRO A 1 16.47 -16.49 13.15
CA PRO A 1 15.04 -16.24 13.24
C PRO A 1 14.40 -16.60 11.91
N ASN A 2 13.36 -17.48 11.95
CA ASN A 2 12.66 -17.85 10.73
C ASN A 2 12.01 -16.60 10.14
N ALA A 3 12.42 -16.21 8.93
CA ALA A 3 11.75 -15.14 8.19
C ALA A 3 10.26 -15.50 8.04
N PHE A 4 9.38 -14.60 8.40
CA PHE A 4 7.95 -14.79 8.17
C PHE A 4 7.71 -14.82 6.66
N LYS A 5 7.00 -15.83 6.17
CA LYS A 5 6.74 -16.03 4.74
C LYS A 5 5.26 -15.84 4.43
N ALA A 6 5.00 -15.20 3.31
CA ALA A 6 3.67 -15.06 2.70
C ALA A 6 3.73 -15.55 1.26
N GLU A 7 2.58 -15.58 0.61
CA GLU A 7 2.51 -15.89 -0.82
C GLU A 7 3.21 -14.79 -1.62
N PRO A 8 4.12 -15.14 -2.55
CA PRO A 8 4.75 -14.18 -3.43
C PRO A 8 3.73 -13.40 -4.28
N VAL A 9 3.99 -12.14 -4.47
CA VAL A 9 3.16 -11.29 -5.34
C VAL A 9 3.63 -11.47 -6.77
N GLY A 10 2.76 -12.03 -7.62
CA GLY A 10 2.99 -12.15 -9.06
C GLY A 10 2.87 -10.81 -9.80
N SER A 11 3.03 -10.88 -11.13
CA SER A 11 2.81 -9.73 -12.01
C SER A 11 1.37 -9.22 -11.90
N PRO A 12 1.13 -7.91 -12.12
CA PRO A 12 -0.22 -7.37 -12.17
C PRO A 12 -1.09 -8.07 -13.21
N GLU A 13 -2.33 -8.38 -12.81
CA GLU A 13 -3.36 -8.90 -13.70
C GLU A 13 -4.54 -7.90 -13.71
N GLY A 14 -5.16 -7.71 -14.87
CA GLY A 14 -6.28 -6.79 -15.03
C GLY A 14 -5.89 -5.31 -15.02
N SER A 15 -6.77 -4.47 -14.48
CA SER A 15 -6.57 -3.01 -14.42
C SER A 15 -5.51 -2.64 -13.40
N VAL A 16 -4.61 -1.75 -13.81
CA VAL A 16 -3.53 -1.20 -12.97
C VAL A 16 -3.66 0.32 -12.93
N VAL A 17 -3.60 0.90 -11.74
CA VAL A 17 -3.50 2.35 -11.57
C VAL A 17 -2.04 2.76 -11.42
N SER A 18 -1.66 3.81 -12.14
CA SER A 18 -0.29 4.33 -12.17
C SER A 18 0.01 5.29 -11.01
N ALA A 19 1.30 5.49 -10.72
CA ALA A 19 1.75 6.53 -9.79
C ALA A 19 1.21 7.92 -10.18
N GLU A 20 1.17 8.25 -11.49
CA GLU A 20 0.66 9.53 -11.96
C GLU A 20 -0.80 9.75 -11.54
N ASP A 21 -1.68 8.78 -11.76
CA ASP A 21 -3.09 8.87 -11.38
C ASP A 21 -3.27 8.92 -9.86
N ILE A 22 -2.50 8.12 -9.11
CA ILE A 22 -2.53 8.08 -7.65
C ILE A 22 -2.17 9.46 -7.08
N TYR A 23 -1.07 10.06 -7.53
CA TYR A 23 -0.57 11.34 -6.99
C TYR A 23 -1.22 12.59 -7.60
N ARG A 24 -2.22 12.44 -8.45
CA ARG A 24 -3.21 13.50 -8.74
C ARG A 24 -4.23 13.67 -7.61
N ILE A 25 -4.34 12.67 -6.73
CA ILE A 25 -5.26 12.65 -5.59
C ILE A 25 -4.47 12.88 -4.29
N TYR A 26 -3.43 12.08 -4.05
CA TYR A 26 -2.63 12.14 -2.84
C TYR A 26 -1.69 13.34 -2.82
N PHE A 27 -1.62 14.00 -1.67
CA PHE A 27 -0.84 15.24 -1.46
C PHE A 27 0.55 15.00 -0.84
N HIS A 28 1.08 13.79 -0.95
CA HIS A 28 2.39 13.41 -0.37
C HIS A 28 3.55 14.13 -1.04
N GLY A 29 4.53 14.54 -0.22
CA GLY A 29 5.82 15.01 -0.71
C GLY A 29 6.62 13.90 -1.40
N THR A 30 7.62 14.27 -2.21
CA THR A 30 8.37 13.35 -3.08
C THR A 30 9.00 12.15 -2.34
N ALA A 31 9.44 12.37 -1.07
CA ALA A 31 10.04 11.31 -0.25
C ALA A 31 9.03 10.22 0.18
N TYR A 32 7.74 10.50 0.10
CA TYR A 32 6.65 9.61 0.51
C TYR A 32 5.65 9.30 -0.63
N LYS A 33 6.04 9.52 -1.88
CA LYS A 33 5.34 8.99 -3.05
C LYS A 33 5.73 7.52 -3.23
N VAL A 34 5.34 6.69 -2.28
CA VAL A 34 5.85 5.32 -2.13
C VAL A 34 5.20 4.30 -3.07
N LEU A 35 4.09 4.64 -3.73
CA LEU A 35 3.43 3.79 -4.71
C LEU A 35 3.95 4.07 -6.13
N ASP A 36 4.39 3.02 -6.81
CA ASP A 36 4.70 3.02 -8.24
C ASP A 36 3.46 2.62 -9.07
N ALA A 37 2.71 1.63 -8.58
CA ALA A 37 1.47 1.16 -9.18
C ALA A 37 0.63 0.43 -8.14
N ALA A 38 -0.68 0.29 -8.41
CA ALA A 38 -1.55 -0.57 -7.61
C ALA A 38 -2.55 -1.32 -8.50
N TRP A 39 -2.97 -2.50 -8.06
CA TRP A 39 -3.96 -3.34 -8.75
C TRP A 39 -4.72 -4.18 -7.73
N ARG A 40 -5.77 -4.84 -8.20
CA ARG A 40 -6.57 -5.75 -7.38
C ARG A 40 -6.31 -7.21 -7.77
N ARG A 41 -6.26 -8.09 -6.77
CA ARG A 41 -6.23 -9.55 -6.93
C ARG A 41 -7.25 -10.17 -5.98
N GLY A 42 -8.34 -10.68 -6.51
CA GLY A 42 -9.44 -11.19 -5.70
C GLY A 42 -10.01 -10.13 -4.75
N THR A 43 -9.91 -10.38 -3.44
CA THR A 43 -10.36 -9.48 -2.38
C THR A 43 -9.27 -8.54 -1.86
N THR A 44 -8.05 -8.67 -2.35
CA THR A 44 -6.91 -7.86 -1.91
C THR A 44 -6.54 -6.78 -2.90
N VAL A 45 -6.01 -5.67 -2.40
CA VAL A 45 -5.36 -4.62 -3.19
C VAL A 45 -3.86 -4.70 -2.97
N LEU A 46 -3.13 -4.63 -4.05
CA LEU A 46 -1.68 -4.71 -4.07
C LEU A 46 -1.10 -3.37 -4.47
N GLY A 47 -0.12 -2.89 -3.71
CA GLY A 47 0.58 -1.64 -3.97
C GLY A 47 2.08 -1.88 -4.11
N ARG A 48 2.64 -1.65 -5.31
CA ARG A 48 4.05 -1.83 -5.59
C ARG A 48 4.85 -0.63 -5.10
N TYR A 49 5.94 -0.92 -4.36
CA TYR A 49 6.81 0.10 -3.82
C TYR A 49 7.62 0.80 -4.92
N ALA A 50 7.66 2.13 -4.85
CA ALA A 50 8.43 2.94 -5.78
C ALA A 50 9.94 2.82 -5.54
N GLU A 51 10.71 2.84 -6.62
CA GLU A 51 12.17 2.87 -6.59
C GLU A 51 12.71 4.31 -6.57
N ASN A 52 13.96 4.44 -6.17
CA ASN A 52 14.71 5.71 -6.24
C ASN A 52 14.06 6.88 -5.49
N LEU A 53 13.40 6.60 -4.36
CA LEU A 53 12.83 7.64 -3.52
C LEU A 53 13.94 8.50 -2.91
N PRO A 54 13.77 9.83 -2.86
CA PRO A 54 14.74 10.71 -2.22
C PRO A 54 14.85 10.41 -0.72
N VAL A 55 15.94 10.88 -0.10
CA VAL A 55 16.18 10.73 1.34
C VAL A 55 15.02 11.36 2.12
N ASN A 56 14.59 10.68 3.19
CA ASN A 56 13.45 11.09 4.03
C ASN A 56 13.82 11.53 5.44
N HIS A 57 15.12 11.55 5.78
CA HIS A 57 15.64 11.97 7.09
C HIS A 57 17.07 12.49 6.97
N VAL A 58 17.50 13.23 7.99
CA VAL A 58 18.85 13.82 8.07
C VAL A 58 19.40 13.57 9.47
N PRO A 59 20.62 13.04 9.59
CA PRO A 59 21.51 12.57 8.52
C PRO A 59 21.07 11.21 7.93
N PRO A 60 21.31 10.96 6.64
CA PRO A 60 20.78 9.78 5.93
C PRO A 60 21.44 8.45 6.34
N GLU A 61 22.59 8.48 6.96
CA GLU A 61 23.32 7.31 7.45
C GLU A 61 22.76 6.74 8.76
N LEU A 62 21.89 7.46 9.47
CA LEU A 62 21.25 6.95 10.67
C LEU A 62 20.14 5.97 10.31
N GLU A 63 20.15 4.83 10.97
CA GLU A 63 19.09 3.82 10.81
C GLU A 63 17.75 4.32 11.39
N LEU A 64 16.67 4.02 10.71
CA LEU A 64 15.32 4.27 11.20
C LEU A 64 14.89 3.11 12.12
N VAL A 65 14.37 3.43 13.29
CA VAL A 65 13.87 2.44 14.27
C VAL A 65 12.64 1.69 13.73
N ALA A 66 11.83 2.37 12.92
CA ALA A 66 10.70 1.80 12.22
C ALA A 66 10.88 1.96 10.71
N ALA A 67 10.08 1.29 9.92
CA ALA A 67 10.08 1.38 8.46
C ALA A 67 8.95 2.32 7.96
N PRO A 68 9.04 3.65 8.15
CA PRO A 68 7.92 4.56 7.93
C PRO A 68 7.40 4.54 6.49
N ARG A 69 8.28 4.33 5.50
CA ARG A 69 7.87 4.21 4.10
C ARG A 69 7.09 2.92 3.81
N LEU A 70 7.39 1.83 4.53
CA LEU A 70 6.62 0.58 4.38
C LEU A 70 5.26 0.67 5.09
N VAL A 71 5.19 1.40 6.21
CA VAL A 71 3.92 1.73 6.86
C VAL A 71 3.07 2.57 5.91
N GLU A 72 3.67 3.62 5.34
CA GLU A 72 2.99 4.52 4.39
C GLU A 72 2.54 3.78 3.12
N LEU A 73 3.32 2.82 2.64
CA LEU A 73 2.94 1.96 1.52
C LEU A 73 1.62 1.21 1.83
N CYS A 74 1.48 0.69 3.06
CA CYS A 74 0.23 0.05 3.49
C CYS A 74 -0.93 1.03 3.53
N PHE A 75 -0.72 2.24 4.06
CA PHE A 75 -1.75 3.28 4.15
C PHE A 75 -2.23 3.73 2.77
N GLN A 76 -1.31 4.06 1.89
CA GLN A 76 -1.65 4.51 0.54
C GLN A 76 -2.33 3.39 -0.26
N THR A 77 -1.91 2.13 -0.10
CA THR A 77 -2.56 0.99 -0.74
C THR A 77 -3.98 0.77 -0.22
N ALA A 78 -4.21 0.90 1.10
CA ALA A 78 -5.55 0.85 1.68
C ALA A 78 -6.44 1.98 1.14
N GLY A 79 -5.89 3.18 0.99
CA GLY A 79 -6.59 4.32 0.41
C GLY A 79 -6.98 4.11 -1.06
N ILE A 80 -6.21 3.34 -1.85
CA ILE A 80 -6.63 2.93 -3.20
C ILE A 80 -7.94 2.14 -3.14
N HIS A 81 -8.05 1.19 -2.20
CA HIS A 81 -9.29 0.45 -1.99
C HIS A 81 -10.43 1.38 -1.56
N GLU A 82 -10.19 2.24 -0.57
CA GLU A 82 -11.21 3.14 -0.01
C GLU A 82 -11.76 4.09 -1.08
N ILE A 83 -10.88 4.84 -1.76
CA ILE A 83 -11.28 5.80 -2.80
C ILE A 83 -11.93 5.07 -3.98
N GLY A 84 -11.35 3.96 -4.43
CA GLY A 84 -11.87 3.20 -5.57
C GLY A 84 -13.24 2.56 -5.30
N SER A 85 -13.56 2.26 -4.03
CA SER A 85 -14.83 1.65 -3.64
C SER A 85 -15.90 2.65 -3.23
N THR A 86 -15.51 3.79 -2.63
CA THR A 86 -16.44 4.74 -2.01
C THR A 86 -16.44 6.13 -2.66
N GLY A 87 -15.38 6.48 -3.40
CA GLY A 87 -15.17 7.83 -3.91
C GLY A 87 -14.64 8.83 -2.86
N SER A 88 -14.48 8.41 -1.62
CA SER A 88 -14.01 9.27 -0.51
C SER A 88 -12.60 8.92 -0.09
N MET A 89 -11.83 9.93 0.30
CA MET A 89 -10.48 9.77 0.87
C MET A 89 -10.55 9.77 2.38
N GLY A 90 -9.84 8.85 3.02
CA GLY A 90 -9.64 8.79 4.46
C GLY A 90 -8.23 9.19 4.89
N LEU A 91 -8.12 9.62 6.14
CA LEU A 91 -6.85 9.82 6.84
C LEU A 91 -6.64 8.73 7.88
N ALA A 92 -5.39 8.40 8.17
CA ALA A 92 -5.02 7.47 9.22
C ALA A 92 -5.59 7.96 10.57
N ASN A 93 -6.35 7.09 11.24
CA ASN A 93 -6.97 7.37 12.54
C ASN A 93 -6.44 6.45 13.64
N ARG A 94 -6.42 5.14 13.38
CA ARG A 94 -6.03 4.14 14.38
C ARG A 94 -5.35 2.96 13.70
N ILE A 95 -4.40 2.37 14.43
CA ILE A 95 -3.77 1.11 14.10
C ILE A 95 -3.74 0.29 15.39
N GLU A 96 -4.04 -1.00 15.30
CA GLU A 96 -3.93 -1.89 16.45
C GLU A 96 -2.49 -2.36 16.66
N THR A 97 -1.84 -2.84 15.58
CA THR A 97 -0.48 -3.37 15.68
C THR A 97 0.31 -3.06 14.40
N ILE A 98 1.59 -2.72 14.58
CA ILE A 98 2.61 -2.72 13.54
C ILE A 98 3.76 -3.61 14.00
N GLU A 99 4.12 -4.60 13.19
CA GLU A 99 5.25 -5.48 13.41
C GLU A 99 6.25 -5.28 12.28
N VAL A 100 7.48 -4.93 12.62
CA VAL A 100 8.58 -4.82 11.67
C VAL A 100 9.48 -6.03 11.82
N PHE A 101 9.72 -6.75 10.74
CA PHE A 101 10.55 -7.96 10.74
C PHE A 101 11.95 -7.63 10.24
N PRO A 102 12.97 -7.78 11.10
CA PRO A 102 14.37 -7.63 10.65
C PRO A 102 14.66 -8.70 9.60
N SER A 103 14.80 -8.28 8.38
CA SER A 103 15.10 -9.15 7.22
C SER A 103 16.26 -8.54 6.45
N GLY A 104 16.99 -9.37 5.73
CA GLY A 104 18.04 -8.89 4.82
C GLY A 104 17.50 -7.99 3.70
N ALA A 105 18.34 -7.64 2.75
CA ALA A 105 17.91 -6.89 1.57
C ALA A 105 16.77 -7.64 0.83
N PRO A 106 15.74 -6.94 0.34
CA PRO A 106 14.65 -7.58 -0.37
C PRO A 106 15.11 -8.20 -1.69
N ILE A 107 14.50 -9.32 -2.05
CA ILE A 107 14.66 -9.96 -3.35
C ILE A 107 13.61 -9.39 -4.30
N GLY A 108 14.05 -8.61 -5.30
CA GLY A 108 13.14 -7.94 -6.23
C GLY A 108 12.38 -6.78 -5.58
N ARG A 109 11.16 -6.56 -6.06
CA ARG A 109 10.32 -5.42 -5.65
C ARG A 109 9.52 -5.74 -4.39
N LEU A 110 9.39 -4.74 -3.53
CA LEU A 110 8.46 -4.80 -2.39
C LEU A 110 7.03 -4.46 -2.85
N CYS A 111 6.07 -5.13 -2.24
CA CYS A 111 4.66 -4.89 -2.48
C CYS A 111 3.88 -4.97 -1.17
N ALA A 112 2.99 -4.00 -0.93
CA ALA A 112 1.98 -4.14 0.11
C ALA A 112 0.81 -4.99 -0.41
N VAL A 113 0.35 -5.91 0.41
CA VAL A 113 -0.86 -6.71 0.20
C VAL A 113 -1.85 -6.28 1.26
N VAL A 114 -2.96 -5.68 0.86
CA VAL A 114 -3.94 -5.07 1.75
C VAL A 114 -5.29 -5.75 1.60
N THR A 115 -5.88 -6.12 2.72
CA THR A 115 -7.22 -6.73 2.81
C THR A 115 -8.14 -5.82 3.62
N ASN A 116 -9.31 -5.50 3.07
CA ASN A 116 -10.38 -4.86 3.82
C ASN A 116 -11.16 -5.92 4.60
N ARG A 117 -11.35 -5.71 5.89
CA ARG A 117 -12.13 -6.59 6.79
C ARG A 117 -13.61 -6.20 6.80
N SER A 118 -14.45 -7.12 7.24
CA SER A 118 -15.91 -6.90 7.34
C SER A 118 -16.31 -5.79 8.32
N ASP A 119 -15.43 -5.43 9.25
CA ASP A 119 -15.62 -4.33 10.21
C ASP A 119 -15.13 -2.97 9.69
N GLY A 120 -14.69 -2.91 8.43
CA GLY A 120 -14.20 -1.70 7.78
C GLY A 120 -12.76 -1.34 8.12
N THR A 121 -12.04 -2.19 8.86
CA THR A 121 -10.59 -2.04 9.08
C THR A 121 -9.79 -2.72 7.98
N TYR A 122 -8.49 -2.41 7.93
CA TYR A 122 -7.55 -3.01 6.99
C TYR A 122 -6.47 -3.79 7.71
N ASP A 123 -6.15 -4.96 7.18
CA ASP A 123 -4.92 -5.68 7.49
C ASP A 123 -3.98 -5.60 6.28
N ALA A 124 -2.69 -5.48 6.53
CA ALA A 124 -1.70 -5.38 5.47
C ALA A 124 -0.40 -6.10 5.85
N HIS A 125 0.35 -6.51 4.83
CA HIS A 125 1.75 -6.88 4.99
C HIS A 125 2.55 -6.44 3.78
N VAL A 126 3.83 -6.17 3.99
CA VAL A 126 4.78 -5.85 2.92
C VAL A 126 5.67 -7.05 2.68
N VAL A 127 5.74 -7.47 1.43
CA VAL A 127 6.40 -8.70 1.00
C VAL A 127 7.29 -8.44 -0.23
N ASP A 128 8.40 -9.17 -0.33
CA ASP A 128 9.25 -9.19 -1.53
C ASP A 128 8.81 -10.28 -2.52
N GLU A 129 9.47 -10.35 -3.69
CA GLU A 129 9.16 -11.34 -4.72
C GLU A 129 9.45 -12.78 -4.30
N ALA A 130 10.24 -13.01 -3.24
CA ALA A 130 10.50 -14.32 -2.66
C ALA A 130 9.52 -14.69 -1.52
N GLY A 131 8.53 -13.84 -1.25
CA GLY A 131 7.54 -14.03 -0.19
C GLY A 131 8.04 -13.71 1.21
N THR A 132 9.19 -13.04 1.37
CA THR A 132 9.68 -12.61 2.69
C THR A 132 8.89 -11.41 3.17
N VAL A 133 8.33 -11.48 4.38
CA VAL A 133 7.58 -10.38 4.97
C VAL A 133 8.51 -9.45 5.75
N TYR A 134 8.38 -8.15 5.51
CA TYR A 134 9.16 -7.06 6.11
C TYR A 134 8.36 -6.26 7.14
N LEU A 135 7.04 -6.20 6.95
CA LEU A 135 6.14 -5.47 7.83
C LEU A 135 4.77 -6.15 7.81
N ARG A 136 4.13 -6.17 8.97
CA ARG A 136 2.70 -6.49 9.11
C ARG A 136 2.00 -5.37 9.86
N LEU A 137 0.82 -5.03 9.42
CA LEU A 137 -0.05 -4.04 10.02
C LEU A 137 -1.43 -4.67 10.18
N THR A 138 -2.03 -4.53 11.37
CA THR A 138 -3.37 -5.05 11.66
C THR A 138 -4.26 -3.96 12.24
N GLY A 139 -5.55 -4.03 11.90
CA GLY A 139 -6.58 -3.17 12.45
C GLY A 139 -6.40 -1.68 12.10
N TYR A 140 -5.90 -1.38 10.90
CA TYR A 140 -5.81 -0.01 10.41
C TYR A 140 -7.20 0.53 10.07
N ARG A 141 -7.51 1.69 10.60
CA ARG A 141 -8.77 2.40 10.39
C ARG A 141 -8.52 3.83 9.94
N THR A 142 -9.34 4.28 9.01
CA THR A 142 -9.36 5.66 8.52
C THR A 142 -10.51 6.45 9.12
N ILE A 143 -10.42 7.77 9.02
CA ILE A 143 -11.51 8.71 9.22
C ILE A 143 -11.70 9.50 7.92
N ALA A 144 -12.94 9.65 7.47
CA ALA A 144 -13.24 10.34 6.21
C ALA A 144 -12.73 11.79 6.22
N LEU A 145 -11.99 12.14 5.18
CA LEU A 145 -11.52 13.51 4.94
C LEU A 145 -12.48 14.26 4.01
N GLY A 146 -13.00 13.59 2.99
CA GLY A 146 -13.92 14.15 2.01
C GLY A 146 -13.91 13.39 0.70
N ASP A 147 -14.81 13.80 -0.21
CA ASP A 147 -14.98 13.16 -1.50
C ASP A 147 -13.88 13.58 -2.49
N VAL A 148 -13.45 12.61 -3.29
CA VAL A 148 -12.50 12.83 -4.37
C VAL A 148 -13.29 13.16 -5.64
N PRO A 149 -12.88 14.18 -6.44
CA PRO A 149 -13.51 14.45 -7.73
C PRO A 149 -13.57 13.18 -8.61
N GLU A 150 -14.74 12.94 -9.19
CA GLU A 150 -15.03 11.70 -9.93
C GLU A 150 -14.00 11.40 -11.05
N ASP A 151 -13.59 12.43 -11.78
CA ASP A 151 -12.59 12.33 -12.85
C ASP A 151 -11.24 11.80 -12.35
N ARG A 152 -10.87 12.15 -11.12
CA ARG A 152 -9.64 11.67 -10.46
C ARG A 152 -9.81 10.29 -9.83
N ALA A 153 -10.99 10.01 -9.23
CA ALA A 153 -11.28 8.72 -8.62
C ALA A 153 -11.46 7.59 -9.64
N ARG A 154 -11.83 7.90 -10.88
CA ARG A 154 -12.17 6.94 -11.94
C ARG A 154 -11.11 5.85 -12.19
N PRO A 155 -9.79 6.15 -12.28
CA PRO A 155 -8.77 5.11 -12.45
C PRO A 155 -8.74 4.11 -11.28
N LEU A 156 -8.94 4.58 -10.05
CA LEU A 156 -8.99 3.74 -8.85
C LEU A 156 -10.27 2.90 -8.81
N ALA A 157 -11.40 3.49 -9.18
CA ALA A 157 -12.67 2.78 -9.29
C ALA A 157 -12.59 1.65 -10.35
N ALA A 158 -11.90 1.87 -11.46
CA ALA A 158 -11.69 0.85 -12.49
C ALA A 158 -10.90 -0.35 -11.96
N VAL A 159 -9.91 -0.13 -11.09
CA VAL A 159 -9.16 -1.20 -10.42
C VAL A 159 -10.08 -2.00 -9.49
N MET A 160 -10.97 -1.32 -8.74
CA MET A 160 -11.91 -2.00 -7.84
C MET A 160 -13.02 -2.75 -8.59
N ALA A 161 -13.42 -2.28 -9.75
CA ALA A 161 -14.45 -2.92 -10.58
C ALA A 161 -13.93 -4.13 -11.38
N SER A 162 -12.60 -4.22 -11.63
CA SER A 162 -12.03 -5.35 -12.36
C SER A 162 -12.17 -6.63 -11.53
N SER A 163 -13.09 -7.51 -11.95
CA SER A 163 -13.09 -8.89 -11.48
C SER A 163 -11.86 -9.57 -12.08
N SER A 164 -10.95 -10.09 -11.24
CA SER A 164 -10.01 -11.11 -11.71
C SER A 164 -10.88 -12.26 -12.25
N ALA A 165 -10.69 -12.60 -13.51
CA ALA A 165 -11.23 -13.85 -14.05
C ALA A 165 -10.75 -14.98 -13.14
N ALA A 166 -11.70 -15.78 -12.68
CA ALA A 166 -11.43 -16.96 -11.85
C ALA A 166 -10.64 -17.99 -12.65
#